data_b44b304206f036fd895a5917cfaa1f8a
#
_entry.id   b44b304206f036fd895a5917cfaa1f8a
#
_cell.length_a   1.000
_cell.length_b   1.000
_cell.length_c   1.000
_cell.angle_alpha   90.00
_cell.angle_beta   90.00
_cell.angle_gamma   90.00
#
_symmetry.space_group_name_H-M   'P 1'
#
loop_
_entity.id
_entity.type
_entity.pdbx_description
1 polymer ?
#
loop_
_entity_poly.entity_id
_entity_poly.type
_entity_poly.pdbx_seq_one_letter_code
_entity_poly.pdbx_strand_id
1 'polypeptide(L)'
;YPKFTFQFTKSLPNVGNNDFEFSKIDFRTEYQKNYLNGQKTSLLFEAGYTIGDLPLTHLYNTSPNNLNKETIIQRVTFAGKNSFETMFFNEFFSSKFAYFQFKHSFNRIHLLKKVKPNLVVVSRMGLGDMEKPEQHVGINYKTLRDGYFESGIELNQIYNGIGLSGFYRYGPNQLAKFQDNIAVKISFILNLGF
;
A
#
# COMPACT_ATOMS: atom_id res chain seq x y z
N TYR A 1 6.93 -21.43 0.11
CA TYR A 1 7.56 -21.09 1.39
C TYR A 1 7.46 -19.59 1.60
N PRO A 2 7.35 -19.07 2.86
CA PRO A 2 7.43 -17.66 3.15
C PRO A 2 8.83 -17.12 2.80
N LYS A 3 8.85 -15.89 2.27
CA LYS A 3 10.08 -15.15 1.99
C LYS A 3 10.24 -14.06 3.05
N PHE A 4 11.38 -14.01 3.70
CA PHE A 4 11.72 -13.00 4.67
C PHE A 4 12.79 -12.05 4.12
N THR A 5 12.63 -10.76 4.39
CA THR A 5 13.63 -9.74 4.07
C THR A 5 13.84 -8.89 5.31
N PHE A 6 15.08 -8.68 5.67
CA PHE A 6 15.50 -7.79 6.75
C PHE A 6 16.47 -6.77 6.18
N GLN A 7 16.26 -5.50 6.49
CA GLN A 7 17.13 -4.40 6.05
C GLN A 7 17.48 -3.55 7.26
N PHE A 8 18.76 -3.22 7.37
CA PHE A 8 19.27 -2.25 8.32
C PHE A 8 19.92 -1.11 7.56
N THR A 9 19.55 0.11 7.91
CA THR A 9 20.10 1.34 7.31
C THR A 9 20.59 2.24 8.44
N LYS A 10 21.82 2.75 8.34
CA LYS A 10 22.37 3.72 9.29
C LYS A 10 22.94 4.90 8.53
N SER A 11 22.55 6.11 8.94
CA SER A 11 23.24 7.33 8.50
C SER A 11 24.55 7.47 9.29
N LEU A 12 25.59 7.92 8.62
CA LEU A 12 26.88 8.19 9.24
C LEU A 12 27.03 9.71 9.38
N PRO A 13 27.08 10.26 10.60
CA PRO A 13 27.28 11.69 10.80
C PRO A 13 28.67 12.11 10.28
N ASN A 14 28.77 13.33 9.82
CA ASN A 14 30.00 13.94 9.28
C ASN A 14 30.56 13.27 8.01
N VAL A 15 29.83 12.40 7.34
CA VAL A 15 30.19 11.86 6.03
C VAL A 15 29.37 12.56 4.95
N GLY A 16 30.05 13.25 4.00
CA GLY A 16 29.37 13.97 2.91
C GLY A 16 28.52 15.16 3.35
N ASN A 17 28.90 15.89 4.40
CA ASN A 17 28.15 16.99 5.03
C ASN A 17 26.76 16.54 5.53
N ASN A 18 26.65 15.33 6.07
CA ASN A 18 25.41 14.83 6.63
C ASN A 18 25.26 15.26 8.09
N ASP A 19 24.21 16.03 8.40
CA ASP A 19 23.87 16.51 9.73
C ASP A 19 22.90 15.55 10.48
N PHE A 20 22.39 14.51 9.80
CA PHE A 20 21.42 13.59 10.38
C PHE A 20 22.08 12.33 10.95
N GLU A 21 21.64 11.95 12.15
CA GLU A 21 22.04 10.69 12.77
C GLU A 21 20.80 9.82 13.06
N PHE A 22 20.62 8.77 12.25
CA PHE A 22 19.51 7.84 12.43
C PHE A 22 19.89 6.41 12.05
N SER A 23 19.10 5.48 12.55
CA SER A 23 19.13 4.06 12.17
C SER A 23 17.73 3.60 11.84
N LYS A 24 17.57 2.80 10.77
CA LYS A 24 16.31 2.18 10.37
C LYS A 24 16.45 0.68 10.39
N ILE A 25 15.41 0.01 10.87
CA ILE A 25 15.25 -1.44 10.83
C ILE A 25 13.95 -1.72 10.10
N ASP A 26 14.05 -2.42 8.97
CA ASP A 26 12.91 -2.79 8.15
C ASP A 26 12.80 -4.32 8.06
N PHE A 27 11.60 -4.82 8.23
CA PHE A 27 11.27 -6.23 8.12
C PHE A 27 10.12 -6.41 7.14
N ARG A 28 10.23 -7.41 6.26
CA ARG A 28 9.20 -7.77 5.30
C ARG A 28 9.08 -9.28 5.21
N THR A 29 7.86 -9.78 5.22
CA THR A 29 7.57 -11.18 4.91
C THR A 29 6.46 -11.30 3.87
N GLU A 30 6.70 -12.15 2.90
CA GLU A 30 5.75 -12.49 1.84
C GLU A 30 5.45 -13.98 1.89
N TYR A 31 4.19 -14.33 1.86
CA TYR A 31 3.74 -15.71 1.73
C TYR A 31 2.73 -15.83 0.61
N GLN A 32 2.89 -16.85 -0.22
CA GLN A 32 1.96 -17.16 -1.29
C GLN A 32 1.65 -18.64 -1.30
N LYS A 33 0.36 -18.97 -1.34
CA LYS A 33 -0.16 -20.31 -1.50
C LYS A 33 -0.95 -20.41 -2.80
N ASN A 34 -0.52 -21.29 -3.67
CA ASN A 34 -1.25 -21.68 -4.87
C ASN A 34 -2.03 -22.95 -4.56
N TYR A 35 -3.29 -23.00 -4.91
CA TYR A 35 -4.16 -24.15 -4.72
C TYR A 35 -4.28 -24.95 -6.00
N LEU A 36 -4.53 -26.25 -5.90
CA LEU A 36 -4.68 -27.14 -7.05
C LEU A 36 -5.82 -26.75 -7.99
N ASN A 37 -6.85 -26.09 -7.45
CA ASN A 37 -7.97 -25.57 -8.22
C ASN A 37 -7.69 -24.26 -8.95
N GLY A 38 -6.44 -23.75 -8.94
CA GLY A 38 -6.03 -22.52 -9.61
C GLY A 38 -6.22 -21.23 -8.81
N GLN A 39 -6.79 -21.30 -7.61
CA GLN A 39 -6.88 -20.16 -6.68
C GLN A 39 -5.51 -19.83 -6.08
N LYS A 40 -5.40 -18.62 -5.54
CA LYS A 40 -4.15 -18.13 -4.96
C LYS A 40 -4.42 -17.21 -3.76
N THR A 41 -3.77 -17.49 -2.65
CA THR A 41 -3.76 -16.59 -1.48
C THR A 41 -2.37 -16.00 -1.31
N SER A 42 -2.30 -14.70 -1.07
CA SER A 42 -1.07 -13.98 -0.79
C SER A 42 -1.20 -13.16 0.48
N LEU A 43 -0.19 -13.24 1.32
CA LEU A 43 -0.04 -12.45 2.53
C LEU A 43 1.24 -11.63 2.43
N LEU A 44 1.17 -10.38 2.83
CA LEU A 44 2.33 -9.49 2.96
C LEU A 44 2.25 -8.84 4.34
N PHE A 45 3.35 -8.87 5.05
CA PHE A 45 3.55 -8.08 6.26
C PHE A 45 4.85 -7.30 6.13
N GLU A 46 4.80 -6.02 6.46
CA GLU A 46 5.94 -5.12 6.51
C GLU A 46 5.90 -4.37 7.84
N ALA A 47 7.06 -4.17 8.45
CA ALA A 47 7.21 -3.35 9.63
C ALA A 47 8.53 -2.60 9.56
N GLY A 48 8.53 -1.37 10.06
CA GLY A 48 9.73 -0.55 10.11
C GLY A 48 9.76 0.29 11.37
N TYR A 49 10.96 0.48 11.89
CA TYR A 49 11.23 1.30 13.06
C TYR A 49 12.49 2.13 12.85
N THR A 50 12.41 3.40 13.20
CA THR A 50 13.52 4.35 13.06
C THR A 50 13.88 4.94 14.39
N ILE A 51 15.18 5.07 14.66
CA ILE A 51 15.76 5.64 15.88
C ILE A 51 16.65 6.81 15.46
N GLY A 52 16.57 7.93 16.15
CA GLY A 52 17.40 9.11 15.94
C GLY A 52 16.68 10.24 15.20
N ASP A 53 17.43 11.16 14.63
CA ASP A 53 16.91 12.36 13.97
C ASP A 53 16.72 12.11 12.47
N LEU A 54 15.45 11.89 12.11
CA LEU A 54 15.08 11.42 10.79
C LEU A 54 14.62 12.58 9.89
N PRO A 55 15.26 12.80 8.74
CA PRO A 55 14.74 13.78 7.78
C PRO A 55 13.42 13.31 7.16
N LEU A 56 12.57 14.25 6.73
CA LEU A 56 11.26 14.00 6.15
C LEU A 56 11.29 12.95 5.03
N THR A 57 12.32 13.00 4.19
CA THR A 57 12.49 12.08 3.04
C THR A 57 12.72 10.62 3.42
N HIS A 58 13.03 10.35 4.67
CA HIS A 58 13.27 9.00 5.20
C HIS A 58 12.13 8.47 6.08
N LEU A 59 11.11 9.29 6.34
CA LEU A 59 9.88 8.85 7.01
C LEU A 59 9.13 7.83 6.17
N TYR A 60 8.41 6.95 6.85
CA TYR A 60 7.52 6.00 6.19
C TYR A 60 6.21 6.69 5.78
N ASN A 61 5.85 6.58 4.51
CA ASN A 61 4.60 7.11 3.97
C ASN A 61 3.56 6.02 3.64
N THR A 62 3.87 4.76 3.91
CA THR A 62 2.99 3.59 3.69
C THR A 62 2.43 3.42 2.27
N SER A 63 3.18 3.86 1.27
CA SER A 63 2.87 3.66 -0.16
C SER A 63 1.45 4.11 -0.56
N PRO A 64 1.08 5.40 -0.40
CA PRO A 64 -0.20 5.92 -0.86
C PRO A 64 -0.29 5.90 -2.39
N ASN A 65 -1.50 5.69 -2.93
CA ASN A 65 -1.74 5.66 -4.38
C ASN A 65 -3.03 6.38 -4.79
N ASN A 66 -3.40 7.44 -4.10
CA ASN A 66 -4.55 8.27 -4.49
C ASN A 66 -4.15 9.71 -4.75
N LEU A 67 -4.69 10.32 -5.82
CA LEU A 67 -4.42 11.70 -6.16
C LEU A 67 -5.27 12.66 -5.32
N ASN A 68 -4.69 13.79 -4.93
CA ASN A 68 -5.39 14.88 -4.25
C ASN A 68 -6.26 15.67 -5.26
N LYS A 69 -7.34 15.05 -5.74
CA LYS A 69 -8.31 15.62 -6.67
C LYS A 69 -9.72 15.50 -6.14
N GLU A 70 -10.62 16.38 -6.59
CA GLU A 70 -11.97 16.50 -6.03
C GLU A 70 -12.89 15.33 -6.41
N THR A 71 -12.80 14.84 -7.65
CA THR A 71 -13.71 13.79 -8.13
C THR A 71 -13.05 12.45 -8.25
N ILE A 72 -13.84 11.36 -8.12
CA ILE A 72 -13.36 9.98 -8.28
C ILE A 72 -12.73 9.79 -9.68
N ILE A 73 -13.33 10.36 -10.73
CA ILE A 73 -12.85 10.23 -12.11
C ILE A 73 -11.45 10.83 -12.25
N GLN A 74 -11.20 11.99 -11.66
CA GLN A 74 -9.87 12.63 -11.68
C GLN A 74 -8.82 11.88 -10.89
N ARG A 75 -9.23 10.98 -9.98
CA ARG A 75 -8.35 10.14 -9.17
C ARG A 75 -8.11 8.75 -9.74
N VAL A 76 -8.68 8.42 -10.89
CA VAL A 76 -8.43 7.14 -11.56
C VAL A 76 -6.98 7.06 -11.99
N THR A 77 -6.28 6.06 -11.48
CA THR A 77 -4.87 5.77 -11.77
C THR A 77 -4.65 4.27 -11.88
N PHE A 78 -3.41 3.84 -12.09
CA PHE A 78 -3.07 2.42 -12.08
C PHE A 78 -3.00 1.87 -10.65
N ALA A 79 -3.54 0.66 -10.46
CA ALA A 79 -3.45 -0.06 -9.21
C ALA A 79 -2.00 -0.45 -8.91
N GLY A 80 -1.56 -0.20 -7.68
CA GLY A 80 -0.26 -0.65 -7.20
C GLY A 80 -0.31 -2.09 -6.64
N LYS A 81 0.83 -2.73 -6.58
CA LYS A 81 0.92 -4.10 -6.04
C LYS A 81 0.66 -4.15 -4.53
N ASN A 82 1.25 -3.20 -3.80
CA ASN A 82 1.29 -3.19 -2.34
C ASN A 82 0.97 -1.79 -1.76
N SER A 83 0.26 -0.95 -2.50
CA SER A 83 -0.11 0.42 -2.10
C SER A 83 -1.51 0.48 -1.51
N PHE A 84 -1.77 1.46 -0.65
CA PHE A 84 -3.13 1.86 -0.28
C PHE A 84 -3.73 2.71 -1.39
N GLU A 85 -4.75 2.19 -2.05
CA GLU A 85 -5.36 2.81 -3.24
C GLU A 85 -6.25 4.00 -2.91
N THR A 86 -6.78 4.06 -1.68
CA THR A 86 -7.63 5.16 -1.19
C THR A 86 -6.86 6.20 -0.39
N MET A 87 -5.60 5.92 0.01
CA MET A 87 -4.75 6.85 0.75
C MET A 87 -4.19 7.93 -0.17
N PHE A 88 -4.40 9.19 0.18
CA PHE A 88 -3.88 10.32 -0.58
C PHE A 88 -2.36 10.47 -0.40
N PHE A 89 -1.69 10.96 -1.43
CA PHE A 89 -0.27 11.28 -1.35
C PHE A 89 -0.01 12.32 -0.24
N ASN A 90 1.02 12.07 0.54
CA ASN A 90 1.45 12.91 1.67
C ASN A 90 0.42 13.07 2.79
N GLU A 91 -0.57 12.18 2.91
CA GLU A 91 -1.57 12.23 3.98
C GLU A 91 -1.00 11.73 5.31
N PHE A 92 -0.19 10.68 5.29
CA PHE A 92 0.36 10.04 6.49
C PHE A 92 1.87 9.92 6.42
N PHE A 93 2.51 10.23 7.56
CA PHE A 93 3.92 9.97 7.78
C PHE A 93 4.13 9.32 9.15
N SER A 94 5.13 8.46 9.26
CA SER A 94 5.42 7.72 10.48
C SER A 94 6.92 7.47 10.60
N SER A 95 7.45 7.45 11.83
CA SER A 95 8.81 6.98 12.12
C SER A 95 8.85 5.48 12.45
N LYS A 96 7.68 4.91 12.76
CA LYS A 96 7.46 3.47 12.96
C LYS A 96 6.14 3.07 12.33
N PHE A 97 6.11 1.91 11.67
CA PHE A 97 4.90 1.41 11.02
C PHE A 97 4.83 -0.11 11.01
N ALA A 98 3.62 -0.60 10.83
CA ALA A 98 3.32 -1.96 10.46
C ALA A 98 2.25 -1.96 9.37
N TYR A 99 2.44 -2.77 8.35
CA TYR A 99 1.54 -2.92 7.21
C TYR A 99 1.21 -4.39 7.01
N PHE A 100 -0.05 -4.68 6.80
CA PHE A 100 -0.52 -6.02 6.47
C PHE A 100 -1.41 -5.98 5.23
N GLN A 101 -1.20 -6.93 4.31
CA GLN A 101 -2.05 -7.14 3.14
C GLN A 101 -2.42 -8.60 3.00
N PHE A 102 -3.71 -8.84 2.81
CA PHE A 102 -4.29 -10.09 2.37
C PHE A 102 -4.84 -9.93 0.96
N LYS A 103 -4.52 -10.86 0.07
CA LYS A 103 -5.14 -10.99 -1.25
C LYS A 103 -5.56 -12.42 -1.49
N HIS A 104 -6.78 -12.62 -1.95
CA HIS A 104 -7.26 -13.92 -2.41
C HIS A 104 -7.79 -13.82 -3.83
N SER A 105 -7.16 -14.55 -4.73
CA SER A 105 -7.51 -14.63 -6.15
C SER A 105 -8.31 -15.90 -6.39
N PHE A 106 -9.54 -15.74 -6.84
CA PHE A 106 -10.45 -16.82 -7.20
C PHE A 106 -10.13 -17.34 -8.60
N ASN A 107 -10.81 -18.38 -9.00
CA ASN A 107 -10.76 -18.88 -10.38
C ASN A 107 -11.34 -17.84 -11.34
N ARG A 108 -10.93 -17.93 -12.61
CA ARG A 108 -11.46 -17.06 -13.65
C ARG A 108 -12.97 -17.23 -13.80
N ILE A 109 -13.70 -16.14 -13.79
CA ILE A 109 -15.13 -16.10 -14.00
C ILE A 109 -15.38 -16.05 -15.51
N HIS A 110 -16.23 -16.94 -16.03
CA HIS A 110 -16.62 -16.95 -17.45
C HIS A 110 -17.83 -16.03 -17.63
N LEU A 111 -17.62 -14.76 -17.95
CA LEU A 111 -18.71 -13.82 -18.22
C LEU A 111 -19.17 -13.89 -19.69
N LEU A 112 -18.22 -13.93 -20.63
CA LEU A 112 -18.47 -14.03 -22.08
C LEU A 112 -17.39 -14.92 -22.71
N LYS A 113 -17.56 -15.31 -23.97
CA LYS A 113 -16.58 -16.16 -24.69
C LYS A 113 -15.14 -15.64 -24.62
N LYS A 114 -14.92 -14.31 -24.66
CA LYS A 114 -13.61 -13.66 -24.64
C LYS A 114 -13.32 -12.92 -23.34
N VAL A 115 -14.28 -12.80 -22.41
CA VAL A 115 -14.14 -12.04 -21.16
C VAL A 115 -14.15 -13.01 -19.99
N LYS A 116 -12.95 -13.27 -19.46
CA LYS A 116 -12.74 -14.22 -18.37
C LYS A 116 -11.88 -13.57 -17.26
N PRO A 117 -12.43 -12.59 -16.54
CA PRO A 117 -11.69 -11.90 -15.49
C PRO A 117 -11.32 -12.84 -14.34
N ASN A 118 -10.23 -12.50 -13.69
CA ASN A 118 -9.84 -13.07 -12.43
C ASN A 118 -10.30 -12.14 -11.30
N LEU A 119 -11.19 -12.65 -10.44
CA LEU A 119 -11.66 -11.92 -9.26
C LEU A 119 -10.63 -12.04 -8.14
N VAL A 120 -10.23 -10.90 -7.58
CA VAL A 120 -9.33 -10.84 -6.42
C VAL A 120 -9.97 -9.99 -5.34
N VAL A 121 -10.05 -10.53 -4.13
CA VAL A 121 -10.43 -9.79 -2.92
C VAL A 121 -9.16 -9.35 -2.21
N VAL A 122 -9.14 -8.08 -1.80
CA VAL A 122 -8.00 -7.45 -1.15
C VAL A 122 -8.44 -6.83 0.17
N SER A 123 -7.66 -7.02 1.21
CA SER A 123 -7.78 -6.29 2.47
C SER A 123 -6.41 -5.82 2.94
N ARG A 124 -6.33 -4.58 3.40
CA ARG A 124 -5.09 -3.94 3.84
C ARG A 124 -5.30 -3.22 5.16
N MET A 125 -4.29 -3.26 5.99
CA MET A 125 -4.25 -2.57 7.28
C MET A 125 -2.88 -1.90 7.45
N GLY A 126 -2.88 -0.66 7.91
CA GLY A 126 -1.68 0.08 8.28
C GLY A 126 -1.80 0.63 9.69
N LEU A 127 -0.74 0.49 10.47
CA LEU A 127 -0.55 1.09 11.78
C LEU A 127 0.75 1.87 11.76
N GLY A 128 0.84 2.97 12.47
CA GLY A 128 2.09 3.73 12.53
C GLY A 128 1.97 4.98 13.38
N ASP A 129 3.10 5.41 13.89
CA ASP A 129 3.16 6.60 14.73
C ASP A 129 4.44 7.39 14.46
N MET A 130 4.47 8.63 14.92
CA MET A 130 5.61 9.52 14.81
C MET A 130 6.25 9.69 16.18
N GLU A 131 7.54 9.36 16.27
CA GLU A 131 8.37 9.80 17.37
C GLU A 131 8.90 11.21 17.05
N LYS A 132 8.93 12.10 18.02
CA LYS A 132 9.40 13.48 17.89
C LYS A 132 8.67 14.29 16.78
N PRO A 133 7.31 14.39 16.81
CA PRO A 133 6.56 15.13 15.80
C PRO A 133 6.94 16.60 15.71
N GLU A 134 7.48 17.17 16.81
CA GLU A 134 7.96 18.54 16.91
C GLU A 134 9.17 18.85 16.02
N GLN A 135 9.88 17.85 15.54
CA GLN A 135 11.01 18.03 14.61
C GLN A 135 10.54 18.22 13.15
N HIS A 136 9.30 17.90 12.84
CA HIS A 136 8.73 17.95 11.48
C HIS A 136 7.76 19.12 11.33
N VAL A 137 8.25 20.35 11.57
CA VAL A 137 7.47 21.58 11.44
C VAL A 137 7.33 21.99 9.96
N GLY A 138 6.24 22.72 9.66
CA GLY A 138 5.99 23.26 8.31
C GLY A 138 5.33 22.30 7.32
N ILE A 139 4.98 21.09 7.74
CA ILE A 139 4.19 20.14 6.97
C ILE A 139 2.96 19.70 7.75
N ASN A 140 1.83 19.58 7.05
CA ASN A 140 0.61 19.01 7.61
C ASN A 140 0.56 17.52 7.27
N TYR A 141 0.56 16.67 8.28
CA TYR A 141 0.44 15.23 8.12
C TYR A 141 -0.40 14.63 9.26
N LYS A 142 -0.88 13.42 9.02
CA LYS A 142 -1.50 12.56 10.04
C LYS A 142 -0.56 11.40 10.35
N THR A 143 -0.77 10.75 11.48
CA THR A 143 -0.16 9.45 11.80
C THR A 143 -1.18 8.33 11.65
N LEU A 144 -0.70 7.11 11.57
CA LEU A 144 -1.54 5.91 11.49
C LEU A 144 -1.80 5.29 12.88
N ARG A 145 -1.74 6.09 13.95
CA ARG A 145 -1.90 5.61 15.33
C ARG A 145 -3.22 4.87 15.53
N ASP A 146 -4.31 5.39 14.98
CA ASP A 146 -5.64 4.80 15.10
C ASP A 146 -5.92 3.70 14.05
N GLY A 147 -4.95 3.43 13.20
CA GLY A 147 -5.06 2.45 12.12
C GLY A 147 -5.72 2.99 10.85
N TYR A 148 -5.28 2.45 9.72
CA TYR A 148 -5.85 2.68 8.40
C TYR A 148 -6.31 1.35 7.81
N PHE A 149 -7.54 1.30 7.35
CA PHE A 149 -8.15 0.08 6.82
C PHE A 149 -8.71 0.33 5.43
N GLU A 150 -8.38 -0.57 4.52
CA GLU A 150 -8.85 -0.56 3.15
C GLU A 150 -9.18 -1.97 2.70
N SER A 151 -10.31 -2.12 2.02
CA SER A 151 -10.63 -3.36 1.32
C SER A 151 -11.14 -3.06 -0.07
N GLY A 152 -10.97 -4.01 -0.97
CA GLY A 152 -11.37 -3.82 -2.35
C GLY A 152 -11.48 -5.11 -3.14
N ILE A 153 -11.94 -4.94 -4.36
CA ILE A 153 -12.11 -6.00 -5.35
C ILE A 153 -11.36 -5.61 -6.61
N GLU A 154 -10.56 -6.53 -7.13
CA GLU A 154 -9.91 -6.40 -8.43
C GLU A 154 -10.52 -7.40 -9.41
N LEU A 155 -10.93 -6.92 -10.57
CA LEU A 155 -11.27 -7.74 -11.73
C LEU A 155 -10.12 -7.64 -12.72
N ASN A 156 -9.19 -8.57 -12.62
CA ASN A 156 -7.96 -8.57 -13.41
C ASN A 156 -8.16 -9.32 -14.73
N GLN A 157 -7.45 -8.89 -15.79
CA GLN A 157 -7.47 -9.55 -17.10
C GLN A 157 -8.88 -9.66 -17.71
N ILE A 158 -9.67 -8.62 -17.62
CA ILE A 158 -11.00 -8.53 -18.26
C ILE A 158 -10.85 -8.70 -19.76
N TYR A 159 -9.96 -7.89 -20.38
CA TYR A 159 -9.68 -7.95 -21.81
C TYR A 159 -8.23 -7.51 -22.08
N ASN A 160 -7.45 -8.29 -22.83
CA ASN A 160 -6.07 -7.98 -23.22
C ASN A 160 -5.15 -7.53 -22.07
N GLY A 161 -5.29 -8.13 -20.89
CA GLY A 161 -4.49 -7.79 -19.72
C GLY A 161 -5.01 -6.60 -18.91
N ILE A 162 -6.00 -5.87 -19.41
CA ILE A 162 -6.62 -4.75 -18.71
C ILE A 162 -7.56 -5.29 -17.63
N GLY A 163 -7.53 -4.68 -16.45
CA GLY A 163 -8.44 -4.92 -15.34
C GLY A 163 -8.94 -3.63 -14.74
N LEU A 164 -9.96 -3.76 -13.88
CA LEU A 164 -10.57 -2.67 -13.13
C LEU A 164 -10.65 -3.07 -11.67
N SER A 165 -10.39 -2.13 -10.76
CA SER A 165 -10.51 -2.38 -9.33
C SER A 165 -11.16 -1.22 -8.61
N GLY A 166 -11.88 -1.57 -7.53
CA GLY A 166 -12.52 -0.63 -6.63
C GLY A 166 -12.11 -0.92 -5.19
N PHE A 167 -11.76 0.13 -4.47
CA PHE A 167 -11.33 0.06 -3.08
C PHE A 167 -12.14 1.02 -2.21
N TYR A 168 -12.32 0.64 -0.95
CA TYR A 168 -13.03 1.43 0.04
C TYR A 168 -12.22 1.54 1.33
N ARG A 169 -12.03 2.77 1.81
CA ARG A 169 -11.41 3.14 3.08
C ARG A 169 -12.46 3.19 4.17
N TYR A 170 -12.18 2.58 5.32
CA TYR A 170 -13.09 2.54 6.45
C TYR A 170 -12.34 2.63 7.79
N GLY A 171 -13.10 2.68 8.88
CA GLY A 171 -12.56 2.75 10.24
C GLY A 171 -12.20 4.16 10.69
N PRO A 172 -11.29 4.32 11.68
CA PRO A 172 -11.05 5.61 12.34
C PRO A 172 -10.57 6.72 11.40
N ASN A 173 -9.85 6.37 10.37
CA ASN A 173 -9.33 7.33 9.39
C ASN A 173 -10.26 7.55 8.19
N GLN A 174 -11.53 7.09 8.26
CA GLN A 174 -12.53 7.36 7.23
C GLN A 174 -12.79 8.87 7.08
N LEU A 175 -12.92 9.33 5.85
CA LEU A 175 -13.20 10.73 5.54
C LEU A 175 -14.70 10.99 5.56
N ALA A 176 -15.09 12.25 5.83
CA ALA A 176 -16.49 12.63 5.98
C ALA A 176 -17.32 12.43 4.70
N LYS A 177 -16.75 12.70 3.54
CA LYS A 177 -17.43 12.52 2.27
C LYS A 177 -17.23 11.09 1.78
N PHE A 178 -18.32 10.37 1.49
CA PHE A 178 -18.29 8.99 1.01
C PHE A 178 -17.37 8.80 -0.21
N GLN A 179 -17.46 9.70 -1.20
CA GLN A 179 -16.66 9.64 -2.42
C GLN A 179 -15.14 9.73 -2.18
N ASP A 180 -14.70 10.34 -1.04
CA ASP A 180 -13.28 10.47 -0.73
C ASP A 180 -12.70 9.18 -0.13
N ASN A 181 -13.57 8.27 0.28
CA ASN A 181 -13.21 6.94 0.77
C ASN A 181 -13.16 5.89 -0.33
N ILE A 182 -13.47 6.24 -1.58
CA ILE A 182 -13.49 5.33 -2.72
C ILE A 182 -12.34 5.64 -3.67
N ALA A 183 -11.67 4.60 -4.13
CA ALA A 183 -10.73 4.68 -5.24
C ALA A 183 -11.10 3.67 -6.32
N VAL A 184 -11.09 4.12 -7.57
CA VAL A 184 -11.22 3.28 -8.76
C VAL A 184 -9.88 3.27 -9.47
N LYS A 185 -9.36 2.08 -9.79
CA LYS A 185 -8.03 1.90 -10.38
C LYS A 185 -8.11 1.01 -11.60
N ILE A 186 -7.21 1.25 -12.53
CA ILE A 186 -6.99 0.40 -13.71
C ILE A 186 -5.81 -0.53 -13.39
N SER A 187 -5.93 -1.81 -13.68
CA SER A 187 -4.79 -2.74 -13.63
C SER A 187 -4.40 -3.17 -15.04
N PHE A 188 -3.11 -3.41 -15.23
CA PHE A 188 -2.58 -3.93 -16.48
C PHE A 188 -1.59 -5.05 -16.19
N ILE A 189 -1.90 -6.25 -16.64
CA ILE A 189 -1.08 -7.45 -16.45
C ILE A 189 -0.59 -7.93 -17.80
N LEU A 190 0.69 -7.74 -18.06
CA LEU A 190 1.38 -8.30 -19.22
C LEU A 190 1.90 -9.71 -18.89
N ASN A 191 1.44 -10.71 -19.63
CA ASN A 191 2.11 -12.00 -19.67
C ASN A 191 3.20 -11.93 -20.77
N LEU A 192 4.38 -11.52 -20.36
CA LEU A 192 5.58 -11.61 -21.21
C LEU A 192 6.02 -13.08 -21.22
N GLY A 193 5.53 -13.88 -22.13
CA GLY A 193 5.72 -15.33 -22.20
C GLY A 193 7.20 -15.79 -22.21
N PHE A 194 7.88 -15.67 -21.05
CA PHE A 194 9.19 -16.27 -20.74
C PHE A 194 8.99 -17.51 -19.91
#